data_dd51dc95dd901eee6c6c49984fb6b0ff
#
_entry.id   dd51dc95dd901eee6c6c49984fb6b0ff
#
_cell.length_a   1.000
_cell.length_b   1.000
_cell.length_c   1.000
_cell.angle_alpha   90.00
_cell.angle_beta   90.00
_cell.angle_gamma   90.00
#
_symmetry.space_group_name_H-M   'P 1'
#
loop_
_entity.id
_entity.type
_entity.pdbx_description
1 polymer ?
#
loop_
_entity_poly.entity_id
_entity_poly.type
_entity_poly.pdbx_seq_one_letter_code
_entity_poly.pdbx_strand_id
1 'polypeptide(L)'
;MVGFGVFQGVVGFLFQKRVKRDMERVQQIRVGGQKQLQQKMQRWQMRPPGSIQAAQNEIFADTKIFVKEALAQTETLRKYRLWVPMMDRQIATAQLQLSWMIKDFKTVDRLMPKAICIDPTMSAIKMARMYMLDKPVKDIEKVYQKGVTRVRYNGNVLLAAAMSWIQVQKGDLDGAFKTLTEALKKSDNETLKRNHEALMNNRPAHFTNSGIGDPWYSLLLEEPKVRMQRPRSVYR
;
A
#
# COMPACT_ATOMS: atom_id res chain seq x y z
N MET A 1 23.91 16.23 39.72
CA MET A 1 22.70 15.87 38.99
C MET A 1 22.71 16.24 37.49
N VAL A 2 23.48 17.24 37.05
CA VAL A 2 23.55 17.67 35.63
C VAL A 2 24.17 16.61 34.70
N GLY A 3 25.15 15.83 35.14
CA GLY A 3 25.83 14.82 34.33
C GLY A 3 24.97 13.63 33.85
N PHE A 4 23.95 13.25 34.63
CA PHE A 4 23.08 12.13 34.29
C PHE A 4 22.12 12.49 33.15
N GLY A 5 21.60 13.71 33.11
CA GLY A 5 20.71 14.19 32.03
C GLY A 5 21.45 14.34 30.70
N VAL A 6 22.69 14.82 30.72
CA VAL A 6 23.52 14.92 29.50
C VAL A 6 23.89 13.53 28.95
N PHE A 7 24.23 12.58 29.82
CA PHE A 7 24.52 11.22 29.43
C PHE A 7 23.30 10.53 28.78
N GLN A 8 22.10 10.67 29.38
CA GLN A 8 20.87 10.14 28.80
C GLN A 8 20.54 10.80 27.44
N GLY A 9 20.76 12.10 27.29
CA GLY A 9 20.55 12.81 26.03
C GLY A 9 21.48 12.34 24.93
N VAL A 10 22.78 12.17 25.21
CA VAL A 10 23.78 11.70 24.24
C VAL A 10 23.54 10.25 23.86
N VAL A 11 23.27 9.39 24.83
CA VAL A 11 22.96 7.96 24.57
C VAL A 11 21.67 7.84 23.75
N GLY A 12 20.61 8.58 24.12
CA GLY A 12 19.36 8.61 23.36
C GLY A 12 19.56 9.08 21.91
N PHE A 13 20.36 10.13 21.70
CA PHE A 13 20.67 10.65 20.38
C PHE A 13 21.46 9.63 19.51
N LEU A 14 22.46 8.99 20.08
CA LEU A 14 23.26 7.97 19.37
C LEU A 14 22.41 6.76 19.01
N PHE A 15 21.50 6.33 19.90
CA PHE A 15 20.56 5.25 19.59
C PHE A 15 19.58 5.65 18.50
N GLN A 16 19.00 6.83 18.53
CA GLN A 16 18.12 7.33 17.48
C GLN A 16 18.81 7.34 16.13
N LYS A 17 20.07 7.81 16.05
CA LYS A 17 20.85 7.82 14.82
C LYS A 17 21.09 6.40 14.27
N ARG A 18 21.40 5.44 15.15
CA ARG A 18 21.59 4.03 14.76
C ARG A 18 20.27 3.39 14.29
N VAL A 19 19.19 3.59 15.02
CA VAL A 19 17.84 3.11 14.63
C VAL A 19 17.43 3.67 13.28
N LYS A 20 17.58 4.98 13.10
CA LYS A 20 17.27 5.65 11.84
C LYS A 20 18.06 5.04 10.68
N ARG A 21 19.35 4.84 10.83
CA ARG A 21 20.22 4.23 9.80
C ARG A 21 19.80 2.79 9.47
N ASP A 22 19.44 1.97 10.46
CA ASP A 22 19.02 0.60 10.22
C ASP A 22 17.62 0.54 9.59
N MET A 23 16.72 1.47 9.94
CA MET A 23 15.44 1.64 9.24
C MET A 23 15.61 2.14 7.80
N GLU A 24 16.53 3.08 7.57
CA GLU A 24 16.86 3.56 6.22
C GLU A 24 17.40 2.43 5.34
N ARG A 25 18.16 1.48 5.88
CA ARG A 25 18.61 0.29 5.13
C ARG A 25 17.44 -0.56 4.63
N VAL A 26 16.44 -0.80 5.47
CA VAL A 26 15.21 -1.52 5.04
C VAL A 26 14.53 -0.76 3.90
N GLN A 27 14.44 0.56 4.02
CA GLN A 27 13.85 1.41 2.98
C GLN A 27 14.69 1.41 1.70
N GLN A 28 16.02 1.47 1.80
CA GLN A 28 16.93 1.42 0.66
C GLN A 28 16.82 0.11 -0.13
N ILE A 29 16.74 -1.04 0.55
CA ILE A 29 16.53 -2.34 -0.08
C ILE A 29 15.21 -2.33 -0.86
N ARG A 30 14.13 -1.83 -0.25
CA ARG A 30 12.83 -1.75 -0.90
C ARG A 30 12.84 -0.83 -2.12
N VAL A 31 13.36 0.39 -1.97
CA VAL A 31 13.44 1.37 -3.06
C VAL A 31 14.37 0.89 -4.18
N GLY A 32 15.52 0.29 -3.82
CA GLY A 32 16.44 -0.31 -4.77
C GLY A 32 15.80 -1.42 -5.59
N GLY A 33 15.08 -2.34 -4.91
CA GLY A 33 14.33 -3.41 -5.57
C GLY A 33 13.25 -2.88 -6.52
N GLN A 34 12.46 -1.89 -6.08
CA GLN A 34 11.46 -1.25 -6.94
C GLN A 34 12.08 -0.57 -8.16
N LYS A 35 13.23 0.11 -8.00
CA LYS A 35 13.95 0.73 -9.10
C LYS A 35 14.43 -0.30 -10.12
N GLN A 36 14.96 -1.44 -9.67
CA GLN A 36 15.36 -2.54 -10.55
C GLN A 36 14.16 -3.09 -11.34
N LEU A 37 13.01 -3.28 -10.70
CA LEU A 37 11.77 -3.68 -11.39
C LEU A 37 11.34 -2.65 -12.44
N GLN A 38 11.38 -1.37 -12.11
CA GLN A 38 11.07 -0.30 -13.06
C GLN A 38 11.99 -0.33 -14.27
N GLN A 39 13.31 -0.45 -14.07
CA GLN A 39 14.29 -0.56 -15.15
C GLN A 39 14.03 -1.79 -16.02
N LYS A 40 13.65 -2.92 -15.41
CA LYS A 40 13.28 -4.14 -16.14
C LYS A 40 12.05 -3.92 -17.00
N MET A 41 11.00 -3.31 -16.46
CA MET A 41 9.78 -2.99 -17.21
C MET A 41 10.05 -2.02 -18.36
N GLN A 42 10.96 -1.04 -18.19
CA GLN A 42 11.40 -0.15 -19.28
C GLN A 42 12.11 -0.90 -20.40
N ARG A 43 12.99 -1.88 -20.06
CA ARG A 43 13.63 -2.74 -21.08
C ARG A 43 12.61 -3.56 -21.86
N TRP A 44 11.52 -3.98 -21.22
CA TRP A 44 10.43 -4.73 -21.88
C TRP A 44 9.63 -3.89 -22.87
N GLN A 45 9.67 -2.55 -22.79
CA GLN A 45 9.11 -1.69 -23.84
C GLN A 45 9.86 -1.86 -25.17
N MET A 46 11.17 -2.14 -25.12
CA MET A 46 11.98 -2.39 -26.33
C MET A 46 11.98 -3.88 -26.73
N ARG A 47 11.96 -4.78 -25.76
CA ARG A 47 11.98 -6.24 -25.98
C ARG A 47 10.94 -6.88 -25.07
N PRO A 48 9.67 -6.96 -25.51
CA PRO A 48 8.60 -7.50 -24.69
C PRO A 48 8.86 -8.99 -24.38
N PRO A 49 8.53 -9.44 -23.17
CA PRO A 49 8.57 -10.85 -22.80
C PRO A 49 7.59 -11.65 -23.66
N GLY A 50 7.83 -12.96 -23.76
CA GLY A 50 7.03 -13.85 -24.63
C GLY A 50 5.55 -13.93 -24.29
N SER A 51 5.16 -13.62 -23.02
CA SER A 51 3.77 -13.53 -22.59
C SER A 51 3.61 -12.61 -21.37
N ILE A 52 2.39 -12.08 -21.18
CA ILE A 52 2.05 -11.28 -20.00
C ILE A 52 2.26 -12.11 -18.71
N GLN A 53 1.86 -13.39 -18.74
CA GLN A 53 2.01 -14.27 -17.59
C GLN A 53 3.49 -14.50 -17.22
N ALA A 54 4.36 -14.68 -18.21
CA ALA A 54 5.81 -14.82 -17.98
C ALA A 54 6.37 -13.53 -17.35
N ALA A 55 5.98 -12.36 -17.86
CA ALA A 55 6.37 -11.08 -17.30
C ALA A 55 5.92 -10.91 -15.84
N GLN A 56 4.67 -11.23 -15.53
CA GLN A 56 4.13 -11.14 -14.18
C GLN A 56 4.86 -12.09 -13.22
N ASN A 57 5.11 -13.32 -13.64
CA ASN A 57 5.84 -14.30 -12.83
C ASN A 57 7.27 -13.85 -12.54
N GLU A 58 7.95 -13.26 -13.52
CA GLU A 58 9.30 -12.76 -13.37
C GLU A 58 9.37 -11.56 -12.42
N ILE A 59 8.45 -10.58 -12.56
CA ILE A 59 8.33 -9.45 -11.60
C ILE A 59 8.06 -9.97 -10.20
N PHE A 60 7.18 -10.94 -10.05
CA PHE A 60 6.85 -11.49 -8.75
C PHE A 60 8.02 -12.24 -8.12
N ALA A 61 8.80 -12.99 -8.91
CA ALA A 61 10.01 -13.66 -8.45
C ALA A 61 11.06 -12.64 -7.97
N ASP A 62 11.34 -11.61 -8.76
CA ASP A 62 12.26 -10.54 -8.38
C ASP A 62 11.78 -9.79 -7.13
N THR A 63 10.47 -9.51 -7.03
CA THR A 63 9.88 -8.90 -5.84
C THR A 63 10.14 -9.75 -4.60
N LYS A 64 9.99 -11.07 -4.69
CA LYS A 64 10.28 -11.97 -3.56
C LYS A 64 11.73 -11.90 -3.08
N ILE A 65 12.67 -11.68 -3.99
CA ILE A 65 14.11 -11.62 -3.64
C ILE A 65 14.38 -10.44 -2.72
N PHE A 66 14.09 -9.22 -3.18
CA PHE A 66 14.37 -8.04 -2.35
C PHE A 66 13.46 -7.94 -1.12
N VAL A 67 12.24 -8.47 -1.17
CA VAL A 67 11.36 -8.52 0.01
C VAL A 67 11.94 -9.46 1.08
N LYS A 68 12.48 -10.62 0.70
CA LYS A 68 13.16 -11.51 1.67
C LYS A 68 14.36 -10.84 2.32
N GLU A 69 15.16 -10.11 1.55
CA GLU A 69 16.29 -9.35 2.07
C GLU A 69 15.82 -8.24 3.03
N ALA A 70 14.79 -7.48 2.64
CA ALA A 70 14.22 -6.44 3.49
C ALA A 70 13.63 -7.02 4.79
N LEU A 71 12.94 -8.18 4.72
CA LEU A 71 12.42 -8.87 5.90
C LEU A 71 13.55 -9.28 6.86
N ALA A 72 14.63 -9.86 6.34
CA ALA A 72 15.80 -10.21 7.15
C ALA A 72 16.40 -8.97 7.83
N GLN A 73 16.46 -7.84 7.10
CA GLN A 73 16.96 -6.58 7.67
C GLN A 73 16.02 -6.03 8.77
N THR A 74 14.69 -6.23 8.68
CA THR A 74 13.78 -5.80 9.76
C THR A 74 14.04 -6.53 11.09
N GLU A 75 14.50 -7.77 11.05
CA GLU A 75 14.84 -8.53 12.27
C GLU A 75 15.99 -7.89 13.06
N THR A 76 16.93 -7.22 12.37
CA THR A 76 18.05 -6.52 13.05
C THR A 76 17.57 -5.36 13.91
N LEU A 77 16.35 -4.85 13.69
CA LEU A 77 15.75 -3.77 14.49
C LEU A 77 15.29 -4.25 15.88
N ARG A 78 15.13 -5.57 16.10
CA ARG A 78 14.68 -6.11 17.39
C ARG A 78 15.60 -5.78 18.55
N LYS A 79 16.90 -5.56 18.29
CA LYS A 79 17.87 -5.14 19.29
C LYS A 79 17.52 -3.80 19.98
N TYR A 80 16.68 -2.99 19.31
CA TYR A 80 16.26 -1.68 19.81
C TYR A 80 14.96 -1.69 20.61
N ARG A 81 14.27 -2.83 20.70
CA ARG A 81 12.92 -2.93 21.30
C ARG A 81 12.83 -2.41 22.75
N LEU A 82 13.90 -2.56 23.52
CA LEU A 82 13.94 -2.09 24.91
C LEU A 82 14.21 -0.58 25.03
N TRP A 83 14.75 0.03 23.98
CA TRP A 83 15.20 1.42 23.97
C TRP A 83 14.26 2.36 23.22
N VAL A 84 13.51 1.84 22.26
CA VAL A 84 12.62 2.64 21.43
C VAL A 84 11.17 2.21 21.65
N PRO A 85 10.34 3.11 22.17
CA PRO A 85 8.92 2.84 22.37
C PRO A 85 8.26 2.36 21.06
N MET A 86 7.38 1.37 21.18
CA MET A 86 6.62 0.81 20.05
C MET A 86 7.46 0.20 18.93
N MET A 87 8.75 -0.10 19.14
CA MET A 87 9.62 -0.69 18.10
C MET A 87 9.04 -2.00 17.54
N ASP A 88 8.52 -2.89 18.38
CA ASP A 88 7.88 -4.14 17.93
C ASP A 88 6.70 -3.88 16.99
N ARG A 89 5.95 -2.81 17.24
CA ARG A 89 4.82 -2.42 16.36
C ARG A 89 5.31 -1.81 15.04
N GLN A 90 6.41 -1.06 15.07
CA GLN A 90 7.03 -0.53 13.85
C GLN A 90 7.60 -1.65 12.99
N ILE A 91 8.30 -2.62 13.61
CA ILE A 91 8.79 -3.82 12.93
C ILE A 91 7.61 -4.60 12.32
N ALA A 92 6.55 -4.85 13.10
CA ALA A 92 5.37 -5.55 12.62
C ALA A 92 4.72 -4.82 11.42
N THR A 93 4.69 -3.49 11.44
CA THR A 93 4.16 -2.69 10.32
C THR A 93 5.01 -2.84 9.06
N ALA A 94 6.33 -2.74 9.19
CA ALA A 94 7.25 -2.90 8.06
C ALA A 94 7.18 -4.33 7.48
N GLN A 95 7.18 -5.35 8.34
CA GLN A 95 7.05 -6.75 7.93
C GLN A 95 5.70 -7.04 7.27
N LEU A 96 4.61 -6.44 7.75
CA LEU A 96 3.30 -6.57 7.15
C LEU A 96 3.28 -5.99 5.73
N GLN A 97 3.82 -4.78 5.53
CA GLN A 97 3.89 -4.17 4.21
C GLN A 97 4.70 -5.02 3.22
N LEU A 98 5.84 -5.55 3.66
CA LEU A 98 6.69 -6.42 2.85
C LEU A 98 5.99 -7.75 2.52
N SER A 99 5.34 -8.37 3.50
CA SER A 99 4.59 -9.63 3.30
C SER A 99 3.37 -9.42 2.38
N TRP A 100 2.73 -8.25 2.44
CA TRP A 100 1.65 -7.87 1.54
C TRP A 100 2.10 -7.84 0.08
N MET A 101 3.29 -7.27 -0.20
CA MET A 101 3.84 -7.19 -1.56
C MET A 101 4.03 -8.56 -2.22
N ILE A 102 4.34 -9.59 -1.43
CA ILE A 102 4.52 -10.97 -1.92
C ILE A 102 3.31 -11.86 -1.70
N LYS A 103 2.15 -11.27 -1.33
CA LYS A 103 0.89 -11.96 -1.08
C LYS A 103 0.98 -13.06 0.00
N ASP A 104 1.90 -12.92 0.96
CA ASP A 104 1.96 -13.81 2.13
C ASP A 104 0.90 -13.40 3.16
N PHE A 105 -0.34 -13.72 2.83
CA PHE A 105 -1.50 -13.36 3.65
C PHE A 105 -1.51 -14.02 5.03
N LYS A 106 -0.89 -15.17 5.19
CA LYS A 106 -0.76 -15.83 6.49
C LYS A 106 0.06 -14.96 7.47
N THR A 107 1.18 -14.44 7.01
CA THR A 107 2.00 -13.52 7.80
C THR A 107 1.31 -12.17 8.00
N VAL A 108 0.63 -11.64 6.97
CA VAL A 108 -0.15 -10.40 7.06
C VAL A 108 -1.21 -10.50 8.15
N ASP A 109 -2.02 -11.56 8.18
CA ASP A 109 -3.09 -11.75 9.18
C ASP A 109 -2.54 -11.85 10.60
N ARG A 110 -1.40 -12.52 10.78
CA ARG A 110 -0.73 -12.62 12.08
C ARG A 110 -0.18 -11.28 12.57
N LEU A 111 0.28 -10.42 11.66
CA LEU A 111 0.91 -9.13 12.01
C LEU A 111 -0.11 -7.98 12.09
N MET A 112 -1.24 -8.07 11.41
CA MET A 112 -2.25 -7.02 11.31
C MET A 112 -2.70 -6.46 12.68
N PRO A 113 -2.97 -7.28 13.73
CA PRO A 113 -3.35 -6.76 15.03
C PRO A 113 -2.24 -5.97 15.75
N LYS A 114 -0.98 -6.25 15.41
CA LYS A 114 0.20 -5.65 16.03
C LYS A 114 0.69 -4.40 15.30
N ALA A 115 0.33 -4.25 14.03
CA ALA A 115 0.80 -3.16 13.18
C ALA A 115 0.20 -1.80 13.57
N ILE A 116 0.92 -0.74 13.23
CA ILE A 116 0.47 0.64 13.40
C ILE A 116 -0.26 1.07 12.13
N CYS A 117 -1.57 1.25 12.21
CA CYS A 117 -2.39 1.72 11.08
C CYS A 117 -2.63 3.23 11.19
N ILE A 118 -1.58 4.04 11.14
CA ILE A 118 -1.69 5.51 11.12
C ILE A 118 -1.66 6.03 9.68
N ASP A 119 -0.85 5.41 8.84
CA ASP A 119 -0.73 5.74 7.42
C ASP A 119 -1.99 5.33 6.65
N PRO A 120 -2.47 6.19 5.70
CA PRO A 120 -3.59 5.87 4.82
C PRO A 120 -3.43 4.55 4.07
N THR A 121 -2.23 4.28 3.57
CA THR A 121 -1.92 3.04 2.85
C THR A 121 -2.13 1.80 3.73
N MET A 122 -1.69 1.85 4.99
CA MET A 122 -1.90 0.76 5.94
C MET A 122 -3.37 0.55 6.27
N SER A 123 -4.14 1.63 6.39
CA SER A 123 -5.59 1.56 6.59
C SER A 123 -6.29 0.97 5.36
N ALA A 124 -5.88 1.35 4.14
CA ALA A 124 -6.40 0.80 2.89
C ALA A 124 -6.05 -0.69 2.72
N ILE A 125 -4.82 -1.11 3.02
CA ILE A 125 -4.41 -2.53 3.04
C ILE A 125 -5.28 -3.32 4.02
N LYS A 126 -5.53 -2.79 5.22
CA LYS A 126 -6.41 -3.43 6.21
C LYS A 126 -7.83 -3.59 5.68
N MET A 127 -8.38 -2.54 5.05
CA MET A 127 -9.71 -2.60 4.44
C MET A 127 -9.77 -3.65 3.32
N ALA A 128 -8.78 -3.66 2.43
CA ALA A 128 -8.66 -4.63 1.35
C ALA A 128 -8.58 -6.07 1.89
N ARG A 129 -7.76 -6.29 2.94
CA ARG A 129 -7.68 -7.62 3.56
C ARG A 129 -8.98 -8.04 4.24
N MET A 130 -9.66 -7.13 4.92
CA MET A 130 -10.97 -7.41 5.52
C MET A 130 -12.01 -7.78 4.45
N TYR A 131 -12.01 -7.11 3.31
CA TYR A 131 -12.86 -7.45 2.18
C TYR A 131 -12.55 -8.86 1.64
N MET A 132 -11.27 -9.20 1.42
CA MET A 132 -10.85 -10.54 0.98
C MET A 132 -11.25 -11.64 1.96
N LEU A 133 -11.40 -11.31 3.25
CA LEU A 133 -11.86 -12.22 4.31
C LEU A 133 -13.38 -12.19 4.50
N ASP A 134 -14.10 -11.56 3.58
CA ASP A 134 -15.56 -11.40 3.60
C ASP A 134 -16.11 -10.81 4.91
N LYS A 135 -15.37 -9.88 5.52
CA LYS A 135 -15.83 -9.21 6.73
C LYS A 135 -16.99 -8.25 6.44
N PRO A 136 -17.90 -8.03 7.41
CA PRO A 136 -19.03 -7.10 7.25
C PRO A 136 -18.57 -5.70 6.85
N VAL A 137 -19.27 -5.08 5.89
CA VAL A 137 -18.96 -3.72 5.40
C VAL A 137 -18.89 -2.71 6.53
N LYS A 138 -19.79 -2.81 7.52
CA LYS A 138 -19.80 -1.95 8.72
C LYS A 138 -18.47 -1.96 9.50
N ASP A 139 -17.79 -3.10 9.54
CA ASP A 139 -16.50 -3.19 10.24
C ASP A 139 -15.37 -2.59 9.40
N ILE A 140 -15.44 -2.73 8.08
CA ILE A 140 -14.51 -2.08 7.13
C ILE A 140 -14.69 -0.56 7.21
N GLU A 141 -15.93 -0.09 7.28
CA GLU A 141 -16.27 1.34 7.41
C GLU A 141 -15.67 1.95 8.68
N LYS A 142 -15.66 1.23 9.81
CA LYS A 142 -14.99 1.69 11.04
C LYS A 142 -13.48 1.94 10.82
N VAL A 143 -12.84 1.10 9.99
CA VAL A 143 -11.42 1.29 9.62
C VAL A 143 -11.26 2.51 8.72
N TYR A 144 -12.14 2.67 7.74
CA TYR A 144 -12.19 3.82 6.86
C TYR A 144 -12.32 5.13 7.65
N GLN A 145 -13.32 5.24 8.52
CA GLN A 145 -13.56 6.45 9.34
C GLN A 145 -12.34 6.80 10.20
N LYS A 146 -11.74 5.81 10.87
CA LYS A 146 -10.50 6.02 11.63
C LYS A 146 -9.32 6.44 10.75
N GLY A 147 -9.26 5.97 9.52
CA GLY A 147 -8.23 6.36 8.55
C GLY A 147 -8.40 7.82 8.12
N VAL A 148 -9.60 8.20 7.69
CA VAL A 148 -9.91 9.55 7.19
C VAL A 148 -9.73 10.64 8.24
N THR A 149 -10.05 10.37 9.51
CA THR A 149 -9.86 11.35 10.60
C THR A 149 -8.40 11.69 10.87
N ARG A 150 -7.47 10.83 10.47
CA ARG A 150 -6.02 11.00 10.70
C ARG A 150 -5.30 11.67 9.54
N VAL A 151 -5.96 11.80 8.41
CA VAL A 151 -5.35 12.27 7.16
C VAL A 151 -5.78 13.69 6.87
N ARG A 152 -4.81 14.55 6.49
CA ARG A 152 -5.06 15.91 6.03
C ARG A 152 -4.99 15.95 4.50
N TYR A 153 -5.95 16.63 3.86
CA TYR A 153 -6.04 16.82 2.40
C TYR A 153 -5.92 15.51 1.59
N ASN A 154 -5.47 15.54 0.38
CA ASN A 154 -5.48 14.46 -0.62
C ASN A 154 -5.09 13.03 -0.15
N GLY A 155 -4.64 12.84 1.09
CA GLY A 155 -4.37 11.52 1.65
C GLY A 155 -5.59 10.62 1.82
N ASN A 156 -6.81 11.15 1.69
CA ASN A 156 -8.05 10.38 1.75
C ASN A 156 -8.42 9.68 0.42
N VAL A 157 -7.77 10.03 -0.71
CA VAL A 157 -8.11 9.51 -2.05
C VAL A 157 -8.08 7.99 -2.10
N LEU A 158 -6.98 7.38 -1.67
CA LEU A 158 -6.84 5.92 -1.69
C LEU A 158 -7.84 5.23 -0.75
N LEU A 159 -8.11 5.82 0.42
CA LEU A 159 -9.08 5.30 1.37
C LEU A 159 -10.50 5.37 0.81
N ALA A 160 -10.87 6.50 0.23
CA ALA A 160 -12.19 6.69 -0.37
C ALA A 160 -12.40 5.77 -1.58
N ALA A 161 -11.38 5.63 -2.43
CA ALA A 161 -11.40 4.70 -3.55
C ALA A 161 -11.59 3.24 -3.09
N ALA A 162 -10.87 2.82 -2.04
CA ALA A 162 -11.00 1.47 -1.51
C ALA A 162 -12.38 1.24 -0.89
N MET A 163 -12.88 2.20 -0.08
CA MET A 163 -14.18 2.06 0.58
C MET A 163 -15.33 2.06 -0.43
N SER A 164 -15.38 3.03 -1.33
CA SER A 164 -16.43 3.12 -2.35
C SER A 164 -16.42 1.91 -3.29
N TRP A 165 -15.24 1.40 -3.67
CA TRP A 165 -15.13 0.19 -4.46
C TRP A 165 -15.71 -1.03 -3.72
N ILE A 166 -15.35 -1.22 -2.45
CA ILE A 166 -15.89 -2.31 -1.62
C ILE A 166 -17.42 -2.22 -1.51
N GLN A 167 -17.95 -1.02 -1.32
CA GLN A 167 -19.39 -0.76 -1.27
C GLN A 167 -20.07 -1.12 -2.58
N VAL A 168 -19.52 -0.70 -3.73
CA VAL A 168 -20.02 -1.06 -5.07
C VAL A 168 -20.00 -2.59 -5.25
N GLN A 169 -18.91 -3.28 -4.89
CA GLN A 169 -18.83 -4.74 -5.01
C GLN A 169 -19.83 -5.48 -4.11
N LYS A 170 -20.26 -4.86 -3.02
CA LYS A 170 -21.27 -5.39 -2.12
C LYS A 170 -22.69 -4.92 -2.45
N GLY A 171 -22.87 -4.15 -3.52
CA GLY A 171 -24.17 -3.64 -3.98
C GLY A 171 -24.69 -2.41 -3.22
N ASP A 172 -23.90 -1.82 -2.33
CA ASP A 172 -24.25 -0.61 -1.59
C ASP A 172 -23.84 0.64 -2.39
N LEU A 173 -24.60 0.94 -3.46
CA LEU A 173 -24.34 2.07 -4.34
C LEU A 173 -24.54 3.42 -3.64
N ASP A 174 -25.53 3.53 -2.76
CA ASP A 174 -25.82 4.73 -1.98
C ASP A 174 -24.70 5.03 -0.99
N GLY A 175 -24.18 4.00 -0.31
CA GLY A 175 -23.03 4.12 0.57
C GLY A 175 -21.78 4.58 -0.20
N ALA A 176 -21.53 3.99 -1.38
CA ALA A 176 -20.42 4.38 -2.24
C ALA A 176 -20.52 5.83 -2.71
N PHE A 177 -21.72 6.27 -3.13
CA PHE A 177 -21.98 7.64 -3.52
C PHE A 177 -21.71 8.63 -2.37
N LYS A 178 -22.21 8.34 -1.16
CA LYS A 178 -21.95 9.15 0.04
C LYS A 178 -20.46 9.22 0.37
N THR A 179 -19.77 8.09 0.31
CA THR A 179 -18.31 8.02 0.55
C THR A 179 -17.55 8.93 -0.41
N LEU A 180 -17.88 8.91 -1.70
CA LEU A 180 -17.25 9.77 -2.72
C LEU A 180 -17.62 11.25 -2.50
N THR A 181 -18.88 11.57 -2.20
CA THR A 181 -19.33 12.93 -1.92
C THR A 181 -18.52 13.55 -0.78
N GLU A 182 -18.35 12.83 0.33
CA GLU A 182 -17.54 13.32 1.47
C GLU A 182 -16.05 13.44 1.14
N ALA A 183 -15.50 12.52 0.35
CA ALA A 183 -14.12 12.56 -0.06
C ALA A 183 -13.81 13.75 -0.97
N LEU A 184 -14.72 14.10 -1.88
CA LEU A 184 -14.57 15.21 -2.82
C LEU A 184 -14.65 16.59 -2.15
N LYS A 185 -15.22 16.70 -0.95
CA LYS A 185 -15.13 17.93 -0.13
C LYS A 185 -13.69 18.26 0.29
N LYS A 186 -12.80 17.27 0.31
CA LYS A 186 -11.42 17.38 0.82
C LYS A 186 -10.35 17.05 -0.24
N SER A 187 -10.76 16.69 -1.44
CA SER A 187 -9.85 16.25 -2.50
C SER A 187 -10.41 16.58 -3.87
N ASP A 188 -9.56 17.07 -4.75
CA ASP A 188 -9.89 17.36 -6.15
C ASP A 188 -9.29 16.29 -7.07
N ASN A 189 -9.71 15.02 -6.86
CA ASN A 189 -9.19 13.90 -7.64
C ASN A 189 -10.15 13.50 -8.76
N GLU A 190 -9.66 13.54 -10.00
CA GLU A 190 -10.44 13.27 -11.21
C GLU A 190 -11.04 11.84 -11.25
N THR A 191 -10.34 10.86 -10.71
CA THR A 191 -10.88 9.49 -10.68
C THR A 191 -12.07 9.39 -9.73
N LEU A 192 -11.98 10.02 -8.56
CA LEU A 192 -13.12 10.05 -7.62
C LEU A 192 -14.31 10.84 -8.20
N LYS A 193 -14.07 11.95 -8.93
CA LYS A 193 -15.12 12.71 -9.60
C LYS A 193 -15.85 11.85 -10.63
N ARG A 194 -15.12 11.19 -11.53
CA ARG A 194 -15.71 10.30 -12.54
C ARG A 194 -16.51 9.17 -11.93
N ASN A 195 -16.02 8.59 -10.86
CA ASN A 195 -16.73 7.53 -10.14
C ASN A 195 -18.01 8.06 -9.47
N HIS A 196 -17.95 9.26 -8.89
CA HIS A 196 -19.11 9.93 -8.31
C HIS A 196 -20.18 10.22 -9.40
N GLU A 197 -19.79 10.77 -10.54
CA GLU A 197 -20.67 11.01 -11.68
C GLU A 197 -21.27 9.70 -12.24
N ALA A 198 -20.47 8.63 -12.30
CA ALA A 198 -20.96 7.33 -12.76
C ALA A 198 -22.07 6.78 -11.84
N LEU A 199 -21.91 6.90 -10.52
CA LEU A 199 -22.95 6.48 -9.56
C LEU A 199 -24.15 7.40 -9.58
N MET A 200 -23.98 8.73 -9.68
CA MET A 200 -25.07 9.71 -9.82
C MET A 200 -25.95 9.42 -11.02
N ASN A 201 -25.35 9.00 -12.13
CA ASN A 201 -26.05 8.65 -13.38
C ASN A 201 -26.53 7.18 -13.42
N ASN A 202 -26.51 6.48 -12.31
CA ASN A 202 -26.86 5.06 -12.20
C ASN A 202 -26.11 4.16 -13.21
N ARG A 203 -24.80 4.41 -13.39
CA ARG A 203 -23.92 3.68 -14.32
C ARG A 203 -22.75 3.01 -13.57
N PRO A 204 -23.01 2.07 -12.64
CA PRO A 204 -21.95 1.45 -11.83
C PRO A 204 -20.93 0.68 -12.69
N ALA A 205 -21.30 0.25 -13.90
CA ALA A 205 -20.36 -0.39 -14.84
C ALA A 205 -19.21 0.53 -15.30
N HIS A 206 -19.37 1.86 -15.21
CA HIS A 206 -18.32 2.84 -15.51
C HIS A 206 -17.44 3.18 -14.30
N PHE A 207 -17.73 2.61 -13.13
CA PHE A 207 -16.93 2.80 -11.93
C PHE A 207 -15.56 2.11 -12.09
N THR A 208 -14.47 2.86 -11.94
CA THR A 208 -13.12 2.33 -12.04
C THR A 208 -12.12 3.19 -11.27
N ASN A 209 -11.25 2.56 -10.53
CA ASN A 209 -10.17 3.22 -9.79
C ASN A 209 -8.81 3.19 -10.53
N SER A 210 -8.79 2.72 -11.78
CA SER A 210 -7.55 2.60 -12.58
C SER A 210 -6.78 3.92 -12.72
N GLY A 211 -7.47 5.06 -12.72
CA GLY A 211 -6.85 6.38 -12.81
C GLY A 211 -6.02 6.79 -11.58
N ILE A 212 -6.15 6.08 -10.46
CA ILE A 212 -5.28 6.27 -9.28
C ILE A 212 -3.89 5.65 -9.51
N GLY A 213 -3.79 4.68 -10.41
CA GLY A 213 -2.53 4.03 -10.78
C GLY A 213 -2.00 3.05 -9.74
N ASP A 214 -0.66 3.02 -9.59
CA ASP A 214 0.05 2.05 -8.75
C ASP A 214 -0.46 1.96 -7.30
N PRO A 215 -0.80 3.07 -6.60
CA PRO A 215 -1.37 2.98 -5.26
C PRO A 215 -2.64 2.13 -5.19
N TRP A 216 -3.51 2.19 -6.21
CA TRP A 216 -4.72 1.38 -6.29
C TRP A 216 -4.40 -0.10 -6.45
N TYR A 217 -3.57 -0.44 -7.44
CA TYR A 217 -3.20 -1.82 -7.73
C TYR A 217 -2.39 -2.46 -6.60
N SER A 218 -1.68 -1.66 -5.79
CA SER A 218 -0.98 -2.14 -4.61
C SER A 218 -1.92 -2.72 -3.52
N LEU A 219 -3.22 -2.40 -3.57
CA LEU A 219 -4.23 -2.97 -2.68
C LEU A 219 -4.65 -4.40 -3.06
N LEU A 220 -4.23 -4.91 -4.20
CA LEU A 220 -4.53 -6.26 -4.70
C LEU A 220 -6.04 -6.54 -4.84
N LEU A 221 -6.87 -5.51 -4.94
CA LEU A 221 -8.32 -5.61 -5.15
C LEU A 221 -8.67 -5.81 -6.63
N GLU A 222 -7.86 -5.24 -7.51
CA GLU A 222 -7.96 -5.38 -8.97
C GLU A 222 -6.58 -5.61 -9.58
N GLU A 223 -6.54 -6.32 -10.69
CA GLU A 223 -5.32 -6.47 -11.48
C GLU A 223 -5.21 -5.38 -12.54
N PRO A 224 -4.01 -4.83 -12.79
CA PRO A 224 -3.83 -3.86 -13.86
C PRO A 224 -4.14 -4.50 -15.22
N LYS A 225 -4.96 -3.83 -16.02
CA LYS A 225 -5.26 -4.27 -17.40
C LYS A 225 -4.05 -3.99 -18.29
N VAL A 226 -3.17 -4.96 -18.45
CA VAL A 226 -2.01 -4.85 -19.33
C VAL A 226 -2.46 -5.05 -20.78
N ARG A 227 -2.34 -4.00 -21.61
CA ARG A 227 -2.49 -4.11 -23.06
C ARG A 227 -1.10 -4.26 -23.68
N MET A 228 -0.78 -5.42 -24.24
CA MET A 228 0.39 -5.54 -25.10
C MET A 228 0.14 -4.75 -26.38
N GLN A 229 0.94 -3.72 -26.63
CA GLN A 229 0.97 -3.09 -27.94
C GLN A 229 1.55 -4.13 -28.92
N ARG A 230 0.75 -4.57 -29.90
CA ARG A 230 1.27 -5.37 -31.01
C ARG A 230 2.29 -4.49 -31.75
N PRO A 231 3.49 -5.00 -32.03
CA PRO A 231 4.44 -4.24 -32.86
C PRO A 231 3.74 -3.93 -34.18
N ARG A 232 3.74 -2.64 -34.57
CA ARG A 232 3.28 -2.24 -35.90
C ARG A 232 4.16 -2.97 -36.90
N SER A 233 3.58 -3.89 -37.68
CA SER A 233 4.25 -4.47 -38.83
C SER A 233 4.52 -3.33 -39.81
N VAL A 234 5.78 -2.91 -39.89
CA VAL A 234 6.23 -2.01 -40.95
C VAL A 234 6.32 -2.92 -42.19
N TYR A 235 5.25 -2.97 -42.96
CA TYR A 235 5.34 -3.48 -44.32
C TYR A 235 6.28 -2.56 -45.09
N ARG A 236 7.42 -3.09 -45.51
CA ARG A 236 8.26 -2.55 -46.56
C ARG A 236 7.72 -2.99 -47.89
#